data_25f7beb50267b101783b252c4c793d0f
#
_entry.id   25f7beb50267b101783b252c4c793d0f
#
_cell.length_a   1.000
_cell.length_b   1.000
_cell.length_c   1.000
_cell.angle_alpha   90.00
_cell.angle_beta   90.00
_cell.angle_gamma   90.00
#
_symmetry.space_group_name_H-M   'P 1'
#
loop_
_entity.id
_entity.type
_entity.pdbx_description
1 polymer ?
#
loop_
_entity_poly.entity_id
_entity_poly.type
_entity_poly.pdbx_seq_one_letter_code
_entity_poly.pdbx_strand_id
1 'polypeptide(L)'
;MLAPREIDEYLLPTERRVIRVRQHWAFMWKHVTQTALFLLIVVLGQRYIPTTGSAAVLVDNLAFYLALVAVLRFTVLTILWWIERIVITDKRVMLAQGIIVHNVGMMPLGKVTDLTFQRTLGGRMFGYGTLIVESAGQIQALNRIDYMPRPEEVYEALSELVFGEKGKTRATGLLARPRWRR
;
A
#
# COMPACT_ATOMS: atom_id res chain seq x y z
N MET A 1 15.36 -16.96 -4.33
CA MET A 1 14.21 -16.73 -5.21
C MET A 1 12.93 -16.63 -4.39
N LEU A 2 12.74 -15.53 -3.66
CA LEU A 2 11.53 -15.26 -2.86
C LEU A 2 10.63 -14.27 -3.65
N ALA A 3 10.24 -14.65 -4.83
CA ALA A 3 9.25 -13.88 -5.59
C ALA A 3 7.87 -14.51 -5.34
N PRO A 4 6.85 -13.73 -5.00
CA PRO A 4 5.52 -14.26 -4.78
C PRO A 4 4.92 -14.75 -6.11
N ARG A 5 5.13 -16.01 -6.41
CA ARG A 5 4.32 -16.78 -7.37
C ARG A 5 2.87 -16.89 -6.87
N GLU A 6 2.70 -16.73 -5.58
CA GLU A 6 1.47 -17.01 -4.83
C GLU A 6 0.24 -16.19 -5.22
N ILE A 7 0.40 -14.94 -5.69
CA ILE A 7 -0.77 -14.16 -6.13
C ILE A 7 -1.33 -14.72 -7.45
N ASP A 8 -0.47 -15.32 -8.26
CA ASP A 8 -0.89 -15.90 -9.53
C ASP A 8 -1.68 -17.21 -9.34
N GLU A 9 -1.48 -17.89 -8.21
CA GLU A 9 -2.24 -19.10 -7.84
C GLU A 9 -3.67 -18.76 -7.41
N TYR A 10 -3.93 -17.55 -6.90
CA TYR A 10 -5.27 -17.08 -6.54
C TYR A 10 -6.05 -16.50 -7.73
N LEU A 11 -5.43 -16.37 -8.90
CA LEU A 11 -6.10 -15.90 -10.10
C LEU A 11 -6.91 -17.04 -10.73
N LEU A 12 -8.19 -16.80 -10.97
CA LEU A 12 -9.03 -17.72 -11.74
C LEU A 12 -8.57 -17.75 -13.21
N PRO A 13 -8.66 -18.90 -13.90
CA PRO A 13 -8.27 -19.01 -15.32
C PRO A 13 -9.02 -18.03 -16.24
N THR A 14 -10.17 -17.55 -15.78
CA THR A 14 -11.03 -16.59 -16.50
C THR A 14 -10.77 -15.12 -16.12
N GLU A 15 -9.86 -14.85 -15.20
CA GLU A 15 -9.50 -13.49 -14.76
C GLU A 15 -8.32 -12.94 -15.55
N ARG A 16 -8.46 -11.72 -16.04
CA ARG A 16 -7.37 -10.98 -16.66
C ARG A 16 -6.79 -9.98 -15.66
N ARG A 17 -5.46 -10.01 -15.50
CA ARG A 17 -4.76 -8.96 -14.77
C ARG A 17 -4.82 -7.67 -15.56
N VAL A 18 -5.30 -6.61 -14.91
CA VAL A 18 -5.32 -5.27 -15.51
C VAL A 18 -4.10 -4.50 -15.04
N ILE A 19 -3.86 -4.44 -13.72
CA ILE A 19 -2.77 -3.66 -13.16
C ILE A 19 -2.15 -4.42 -11.98
N ARG A 20 -0.82 -4.38 -11.90
CA ARG A 20 -0.04 -4.81 -10.74
C ARG A 20 0.78 -3.65 -10.24
N VAL A 21 0.52 -3.22 -9.01
CA VAL A 21 1.16 -2.06 -8.41
C VAL A 21 1.92 -2.46 -7.15
N ARG A 22 3.08 -1.86 -6.96
CA ARG A 22 3.83 -1.89 -5.70
C ARG A 22 3.64 -0.57 -4.98
N GLN A 23 3.68 -0.61 -3.67
CA GLN A 23 3.67 0.61 -2.88
C GLN A 23 4.87 1.50 -3.20
N HIS A 24 4.65 2.79 -3.33
CA HIS A 24 5.69 3.75 -3.72
C HIS A 24 6.80 3.85 -2.66
N TRP A 25 8.04 4.04 -3.09
CA TRP A 25 9.21 4.17 -2.19
C TRP A 25 9.06 5.30 -1.16
N ALA A 26 8.23 6.30 -1.41
CA ALA A 26 7.95 7.38 -0.48
C ALA A 26 7.39 6.90 0.87
N PHE A 27 6.81 5.70 0.94
CA PHE A 27 6.44 5.04 2.19
C PHE A 27 7.66 4.85 3.11
N MET A 28 8.80 4.51 2.54
CA MET A 28 10.04 4.29 3.30
C MET A 28 10.64 5.57 3.86
N TRP A 29 10.32 6.75 3.30
CA TRP A 29 10.89 8.01 3.73
C TRP A 29 10.71 8.26 5.23
N LYS A 30 9.50 8.02 5.73
CA LYS A 30 9.20 8.15 7.16
C LYS A 30 10.09 7.23 8.03
N HIS A 31 10.27 5.99 7.60
CA HIS A 31 11.07 5.01 8.34
C HIS A 31 12.57 5.31 8.26
N VAL A 32 13.05 5.76 7.11
CA VAL A 32 14.44 6.22 6.93
C VAL A 32 14.73 7.42 7.85
N THR A 33 13.89 8.45 7.83
CA THR A 33 14.09 9.65 8.66
C THR A 33 14.02 9.33 10.14
N GLN A 34 13.07 8.48 10.57
CA GLN A 34 12.98 8.05 11.97
C GLN A 34 14.22 7.29 12.42
N THR A 35 14.71 6.34 11.61
CA THR A 35 15.90 5.55 11.94
C THR A 35 17.15 6.41 11.94
N ALA A 36 17.31 7.29 10.95
CA ALA A 36 18.44 8.21 10.87
C ALA A 36 18.47 9.18 12.07
N LEU A 37 17.32 9.76 12.43
CA LEU A 37 17.23 10.64 13.60
C LEU A 37 17.55 9.90 14.89
N PHE A 38 17.05 8.68 15.05
CA PHE A 38 17.34 7.85 16.23
C PHE A 38 18.83 7.54 16.32
N LEU A 39 19.47 7.12 15.24
CA LEU A 39 20.93 6.86 15.20
C LEU A 39 21.74 8.12 15.48
N LEU A 40 21.31 9.28 14.95
CA LEU A 40 21.93 10.55 15.23
C LEU A 40 21.89 10.89 16.73
N ILE A 41 20.74 10.67 17.38
CA ILE A 41 20.60 10.89 18.83
C ILE A 41 21.52 9.96 19.62
N VAL A 42 21.63 8.68 19.24
CA VAL A 42 22.53 7.72 19.89
C VAL A 42 23.98 8.18 19.76
N VAL A 43 24.42 8.58 18.56
CA VAL A 43 25.80 9.08 18.32
C VAL A 43 26.08 10.37 19.08
N LEU A 44 25.14 11.32 19.07
CA LEU A 44 25.29 12.56 19.83
C LEU A 44 25.32 12.28 21.34
N GLY A 45 24.53 11.34 21.84
CA GLY A 45 24.56 10.92 23.24
C GLY A 45 25.94 10.41 23.66
N GLN A 46 26.57 9.54 22.84
CA GLN A 46 27.94 9.07 23.10
C GLN A 46 28.96 10.21 23.08
N ARG A 47 28.76 11.24 22.26
CA ARG A 47 29.69 12.37 22.11
C ARG A 47 29.62 13.35 23.27
N TYR A 48 28.41 13.57 23.83
CA TYR A 48 28.18 14.61 24.83
C TYR A 48 28.08 14.07 26.27
N ILE A 49 27.95 12.76 26.48
CA ILE A 49 28.00 12.16 27.81
C ILE A 49 29.44 11.77 28.11
N PRO A 50 30.17 12.56 28.94
CA PRO A 50 31.53 12.21 29.29
C PRO A 50 31.50 11.01 30.22
N THR A 51 31.93 9.87 29.71
CA THR A 51 32.04 8.64 30.50
C THR A 51 33.50 8.25 30.62
N THR A 52 33.94 7.90 31.84
CA THR A 52 35.28 7.38 32.13
C THR A 52 35.19 6.06 32.87
N GLY A 53 36.13 5.16 32.63
CA GLY A 53 36.22 3.88 33.29
C GLY A 53 35.13 2.88 32.80
N SER A 54 34.63 2.06 33.73
CA SER A 54 33.66 1.02 33.43
C SER A 54 32.31 1.56 32.91
N ALA A 55 31.92 2.77 33.27
CA ALA A 55 30.72 3.43 32.79
C ALA A 55 30.77 3.72 31.26
N ALA A 56 31.96 4.08 30.74
CA ALA A 56 32.13 4.27 29.29
C ALA A 56 31.80 3.00 28.51
N VAL A 57 32.30 1.86 28.94
CA VAL A 57 32.06 0.56 28.30
C VAL A 57 30.57 0.20 28.30
N LEU A 58 29.87 0.50 29.37
CA LEU A 58 28.42 0.26 29.45
C LEU A 58 27.64 1.14 28.48
N VAL A 59 27.99 2.43 28.39
CA VAL A 59 27.32 3.37 27.46
C VAL A 59 27.58 2.98 26.01
N ASP A 60 28.80 2.60 25.67
CA ASP A 60 29.17 2.18 24.31
C ASP A 60 28.46 0.89 23.90
N ASN A 61 28.41 -0.11 24.80
CA ASN A 61 27.66 -1.34 24.55
C ASN A 61 26.18 -1.07 24.39
N LEU A 62 25.59 -0.23 25.25
CA LEU A 62 24.17 0.12 25.16
C LEU A 62 23.87 0.82 23.83
N ALA A 63 24.70 1.79 23.43
CA ALA A 63 24.55 2.50 22.17
C ALA A 63 24.68 1.55 20.97
N PHE A 64 25.63 0.60 21.01
CA PHE A 64 25.78 -0.42 19.98
C PHE A 64 24.51 -1.29 19.84
N TYR A 65 23.98 -1.80 20.93
CA TYR A 65 22.75 -2.61 20.89
C TYR A 65 21.53 -1.81 20.41
N LEU A 66 21.40 -0.56 20.83
CA LEU A 66 20.34 0.33 20.36
C LEU A 66 20.43 0.57 18.85
N ALA A 67 21.64 0.84 18.33
CA ALA A 67 21.87 0.99 16.91
C ALA A 67 21.57 -0.30 16.15
N LEU A 68 22.00 -1.46 16.67
CA LEU A 68 21.74 -2.77 16.09
C LEU A 68 20.22 -3.04 15.97
N VAL A 69 19.48 -2.79 17.04
CA VAL A 69 18.00 -2.95 17.05
C VAL A 69 17.34 -2.02 16.05
N ALA A 70 17.79 -0.75 15.94
CA ALA A 70 17.24 0.20 15.00
C ALA A 70 17.46 -0.24 13.54
N VAL A 71 18.65 -0.73 13.22
CA VAL A 71 19.00 -1.25 11.89
C VAL A 71 18.20 -2.52 11.57
N LEU A 72 18.11 -3.44 12.54
CA LEU A 72 17.33 -4.67 12.38
C LEU A 72 15.85 -4.35 12.11
N ARG A 73 15.26 -3.43 12.91
CA ARG A 73 13.89 -2.96 12.69
C ARG A 73 13.71 -2.36 11.30
N PHE A 74 14.64 -1.51 10.87
CA PHE A 74 14.58 -0.91 9.53
C PHE A 74 14.65 -1.96 8.43
N THR A 75 15.52 -2.95 8.57
CA THR A 75 15.64 -4.07 7.62
C THR A 75 14.32 -4.84 7.52
N VAL A 76 13.71 -5.19 8.63
CA VAL A 76 12.40 -5.88 8.66
C VAL A 76 11.32 -5.05 7.95
N LEU A 77 11.22 -3.75 8.24
CA LEU A 77 10.26 -2.86 7.59
C LEU A 77 10.50 -2.76 6.07
N THR A 78 11.75 -2.75 5.63
CA THR A 78 12.12 -2.74 4.21
C THR A 78 11.70 -4.02 3.51
N ILE A 79 11.89 -5.17 4.16
CA ILE A 79 11.47 -6.46 3.63
C ILE A 79 9.94 -6.54 3.54
N LEU A 80 9.22 -6.09 4.57
CA LEU A 80 7.75 -6.04 4.57
C LEU A 80 7.22 -5.19 3.41
N TRP A 81 7.76 -3.98 3.23
CA TRP A 81 7.43 -3.10 2.11
C TRP A 81 7.74 -3.75 0.75
N TRP A 82 8.86 -4.47 0.64
CA TRP A 82 9.26 -5.13 -0.60
C TRP A 82 8.27 -6.21 -1.03
N ILE A 83 7.62 -6.89 -0.08
CA ILE A 83 6.70 -8.01 -0.32
C ILE A 83 5.29 -7.53 -0.63
N GLU A 84 4.88 -6.38 -0.11
CA GLU A 84 3.52 -5.87 -0.31
C GLU A 84 3.20 -5.64 -1.79
N ARG A 85 2.06 -6.21 -2.23
CA ARG A 85 1.62 -6.17 -3.63
C ARG A 85 0.12 -5.92 -3.72
N ILE A 86 -0.24 -5.04 -4.66
CA ILE A 86 -1.62 -4.76 -5.02
C ILE A 86 -1.83 -5.27 -6.43
N VAL A 87 -2.86 -6.08 -6.62
CA VAL A 87 -3.25 -6.63 -7.92
C VAL A 87 -4.70 -6.28 -8.19
N ILE A 88 -4.94 -5.63 -9.30
CA ILE A 88 -6.27 -5.28 -9.80
C ILE A 88 -6.54 -6.16 -11.01
N THR A 89 -7.66 -6.90 -10.94
CA THR A 89 -8.16 -7.74 -12.02
C THR A 89 -9.45 -7.14 -12.59
N ASP A 90 -9.95 -7.72 -13.65
CA ASP A 90 -11.26 -7.38 -14.23
C ASP A 90 -12.46 -7.72 -13.33
N LYS A 91 -12.26 -8.50 -12.23
CA LYS A 91 -13.33 -8.96 -11.33
C LYS A 91 -13.20 -8.49 -9.88
N ARG A 92 -11.97 -8.27 -9.41
CA ARG A 92 -11.67 -7.94 -8.01
C ARG A 92 -10.38 -7.17 -7.82
N VAL A 93 -10.29 -6.45 -6.71
CA VAL A 93 -9.06 -5.87 -6.20
C VAL A 93 -8.50 -6.79 -5.13
N MET A 94 -7.22 -7.11 -5.22
CA MET A 94 -6.52 -7.96 -4.26
C MET A 94 -5.33 -7.21 -3.67
N LEU A 95 -5.18 -7.32 -2.35
CA LEU A 95 -4.05 -6.79 -1.60
C LEU A 95 -3.40 -7.95 -0.85
N ALA A 96 -2.17 -8.27 -1.23
CA ALA A 96 -1.37 -9.28 -0.54
C ALA A 96 -0.33 -8.62 0.35
N GLN A 97 -0.36 -8.96 1.63
CA GLN A 97 0.53 -8.43 2.67
C GLN A 97 1.06 -9.55 3.56
N GLY A 98 2.26 -9.35 4.10
CA GLY A 98 2.84 -10.19 5.14
C GLY A 98 3.89 -11.21 4.64
N ILE A 99 4.80 -11.59 5.55
CA ILE A 99 5.87 -12.56 5.31
C ILE A 99 5.53 -13.92 5.92
N ILE A 100 5.11 -13.91 7.19
CA ILE A 100 4.85 -15.12 7.97
C ILE A 100 3.37 -15.48 7.91
N VAL A 101 2.51 -14.47 8.02
CA VAL A 101 1.06 -14.62 7.86
C VAL A 101 0.65 -13.90 6.58
N HIS A 102 0.32 -14.66 5.55
CA HIS A 102 -0.13 -14.13 4.28
C HIS A 102 -1.60 -13.72 4.41
N ASN A 103 -1.83 -12.42 4.51
CA ASN A 103 -3.16 -11.85 4.46
C ASN A 103 -3.47 -11.40 3.03
N VAL A 104 -4.40 -12.08 2.37
CA VAL A 104 -4.88 -11.69 1.06
C VAL A 104 -6.28 -11.10 1.22
N GLY A 105 -6.35 -9.78 1.23
CA GLY A 105 -7.64 -9.08 1.17
C GLY A 105 -8.17 -9.09 -0.26
N MET A 106 -9.42 -9.48 -0.46
CA MET A 106 -10.07 -9.49 -1.77
C MET A 106 -11.37 -8.69 -1.72
N MET A 107 -11.55 -7.79 -2.68
CA MET A 107 -12.77 -7.01 -2.84
C MET A 107 -13.29 -7.17 -4.27
N PRO A 108 -14.47 -7.80 -4.47
CA PRO A 108 -15.11 -7.87 -5.79
C PRO A 108 -15.47 -6.46 -6.29
N LEU A 109 -15.20 -6.16 -7.57
CA LEU A 109 -15.52 -4.86 -8.17
C LEU A 109 -17.02 -4.54 -8.11
N GLY A 110 -17.88 -5.56 -8.16
CA GLY A 110 -19.32 -5.38 -8.04
C GLY A 110 -19.79 -4.83 -6.68
N LYS A 111 -18.98 -4.96 -5.63
CA LYS A 111 -19.28 -4.43 -4.29
C LYS A 111 -18.72 -3.02 -4.07
N VAL A 112 -17.89 -2.50 -4.97
CA VAL A 112 -17.37 -1.14 -4.89
C VAL A 112 -18.51 -0.15 -5.14
N THR A 113 -18.72 0.74 -4.19
CA THR A 113 -19.78 1.77 -4.24
C THR A 113 -19.22 3.13 -4.60
N ASP A 114 -18.03 3.45 -4.08
CA ASP A 114 -17.36 4.71 -4.35
C ASP A 114 -15.85 4.55 -4.44
N LEU A 115 -15.23 5.45 -5.20
CA LEU A 115 -13.80 5.54 -5.40
C LEU A 115 -13.35 6.97 -5.12
N THR A 116 -12.57 7.17 -4.07
CA THR A 116 -12.01 8.47 -3.74
C THR A 116 -10.51 8.45 -3.95
N PHE A 117 -10.01 9.46 -4.66
CA PHE A 117 -8.59 9.68 -4.85
C PHE A 117 -8.13 10.92 -4.10
N GLN A 118 -7.10 10.78 -3.27
CA GLN A 118 -6.50 11.86 -2.50
C GLN A 118 -5.02 12.00 -2.83
N ARG A 119 -4.58 13.23 -3.01
CA ARG A 119 -3.18 13.54 -3.30
C ARG A 119 -2.71 14.68 -2.43
N THR A 120 -1.69 14.42 -1.62
CA THR A 120 -1.02 15.41 -0.80
C THR A 120 -0.06 16.25 -1.65
N LEU A 121 0.41 17.40 -1.12
CA LEU A 121 1.45 18.20 -1.79
C LEU A 121 2.70 17.38 -2.09
N GLY A 122 3.18 16.58 -1.11
CA GLY A 122 4.28 15.65 -1.33
C GLY A 122 3.97 14.59 -2.39
N GLY A 123 2.72 14.09 -2.42
CA GLY A 123 2.26 13.17 -3.45
C GLY A 123 2.29 13.76 -4.85
N ARG A 124 2.02 15.06 -4.99
CA ARG A 124 2.16 15.77 -6.28
C ARG A 124 3.61 15.86 -6.75
N MET A 125 4.52 16.15 -5.82
CA MET A 125 5.95 16.28 -6.16
C MET A 125 6.61 14.93 -6.48
N PHE A 126 6.25 13.87 -5.75
CA PHE A 126 6.90 12.56 -5.87
C PHE A 126 6.09 11.52 -6.66
N GLY A 127 4.91 11.86 -7.16
CA GLY A 127 4.12 10.98 -8.03
C GLY A 127 3.37 9.87 -7.30
N TYR A 128 2.97 10.06 -6.03
CA TYR A 128 2.16 9.10 -5.28
C TYR A 128 0.84 9.71 -4.78
N GLY A 129 -0.10 8.85 -4.41
CA GLY A 129 -1.37 9.25 -3.81
C GLY A 129 -1.98 8.15 -2.97
N THR A 130 -3.15 8.44 -2.41
CA THR A 130 -3.97 7.48 -1.65
C THR A 130 -5.23 7.20 -2.44
N LEU A 131 -5.52 5.93 -2.67
CA LEU A 131 -6.78 5.47 -3.24
C LEU A 131 -7.64 4.88 -2.13
N ILE A 132 -8.87 5.38 -1.99
CA ILE A 132 -9.86 4.88 -1.06
C ILE A 132 -10.94 4.18 -1.89
N VAL A 133 -11.19 2.92 -1.56
CA VAL A 133 -12.19 2.09 -2.22
C VAL A 133 -13.28 1.77 -1.21
N GLU A 134 -14.46 2.31 -1.39
CA GLU A 134 -15.59 2.09 -0.48
C GLU A 134 -16.48 0.96 -0.99
N SER A 135 -16.93 0.10 -0.06
CA SER A 135 -17.84 -1.00 -0.36
C SER A 135 -19.14 -0.89 0.44
N ALA A 136 -20.25 -1.34 -0.16
CA ALA A 136 -21.52 -1.42 0.53
C ALA A 136 -21.47 -2.48 1.64
N GLY A 137 -21.28 -2.08 2.90
CA GLY A 137 -21.65 -2.90 4.03
C GLY A 137 -20.61 -3.34 5.02
N GLN A 138 -19.31 -3.20 4.81
CA GLN A 138 -18.29 -3.48 5.86
C GLN A 138 -16.96 -2.78 5.63
N ILE A 139 -16.30 -2.40 6.75
CA ILE A 139 -14.92 -1.94 6.76
C ILE A 139 -14.04 -3.13 6.38
N GLN A 140 -13.60 -3.18 5.12
CA GLN A 140 -12.69 -4.22 4.65
C GLN A 140 -11.24 -3.72 4.68
N ALA A 141 -10.29 -4.65 4.76
CA ALA A 141 -8.85 -4.36 4.80
C ALA A 141 -8.34 -3.58 3.56
N LEU A 142 -9.13 -3.53 2.48
CA LEU A 142 -8.84 -2.84 1.22
C LEU A 142 -9.41 -1.42 1.13
N ASN A 143 -9.97 -0.90 2.23
CA ASN A 143 -10.64 0.40 2.21
C ASN A 143 -9.69 1.55 1.81
N ARG A 144 -8.41 1.46 2.17
CA ARG A 144 -7.43 2.51 1.93
C ARG A 144 -6.09 1.97 1.47
N ILE A 145 -5.63 2.45 0.33
CA ILE A 145 -4.35 2.09 -0.27
C ILE A 145 -3.49 3.35 -0.32
N ASP A 146 -2.54 3.45 0.61
CA ASP A 146 -1.63 4.58 0.70
C ASP A 146 -0.39 4.39 -0.19
N TYR A 147 0.22 5.50 -0.58
CA TYR A 147 1.45 5.55 -1.37
C TYR A 147 1.37 4.76 -2.69
N MET A 148 0.23 4.83 -3.35
CA MET A 148 0.06 4.25 -4.68
C MET A 148 0.84 5.07 -5.72
N PRO A 149 1.72 4.46 -6.51
CA PRO A 149 2.38 5.15 -7.61
C PRO A 149 1.42 5.34 -8.79
N ARG A 150 1.57 6.42 -9.51
CA ARG A 150 0.71 6.81 -10.65
C ARG A 150 -0.78 6.63 -10.36
N PRO A 151 -1.28 7.25 -9.31
CA PRO A 151 -2.62 6.97 -8.80
C PRO A 151 -3.72 7.39 -9.79
N GLU A 152 -3.44 8.34 -10.68
CA GLU A 152 -4.38 8.79 -11.71
C GLU A 152 -4.69 7.67 -12.71
N GLU A 153 -3.65 7.02 -13.23
CA GLU A 153 -3.81 5.89 -14.18
C GLU A 153 -4.59 4.72 -13.55
N VAL A 154 -4.29 4.45 -12.26
CA VAL A 154 -4.97 3.37 -11.52
C VAL A 154 -6.43 3.73 -11.23
N TYR A 155 -6.69 4.99 -10.86
CA TYR A 155 -8.03 5.49 -10.62
C TYR A 155 -8.88 5.45 -11.89
N GLU A 156 -8.36 5.91 -13.03
CA GLU A 156 -9.05 5.88 -14.32
C GLU A 156 -9.39 4.45 -14.73
N ALA A 157 -8.40 3.55 -14.70
CA ALA A 157 -8.62 2.14 -15.06
C ALA A 157 -9.62 1.44 -14.12
N LEU A 158 -9.53 1.71 -12.80
CA LEU A 158 -10.47 1.13 -11.84
C LEU A 158 -11.87 1.72 -11.98
N SER A 159 -11.96 3.02 -12.24
CA SER A 159 -13.23 3.71 -12.50
C SER A 159 -13.92 3.17 -13.76
N GLU A 160 -13.16 2.92 -14.83
CA GLU A 160 -13.69 2.30 -16.04
C GLU A 160 -14.20 0.88 -15.77
N LEU A 161 -13.47 0.07 -15.01
CA LEU A 161 -13.86 -1.29 -14.65
C LEU A 161 -15.12 -1.31 -13.75
N VAL A 162 -15.21 -0.40 -12.78
CA VAL A 162 -16.33 -0.38 -11.82
C VAL A 162 -17.58 0.27 -12.39
N PHE A 163 -17.41 1.43 -13.03
CA PHE A 163 -18.54 2.27 -13.48
C PHE A 163 -18.81 2.17 -14.97
N GLY A 164 -17.81 1.79 -15.78
CA GLY A 164 -17.96 1.63 -17.22
C GLY A 164 -18.98 0.53 -17.58
N GLU A 165 -18.94 -0.60 -16.90
CA GLU A 165 -19.96 -1.66 -17.06
C GLU A 165 -21.33 -1.24 -16.49
N LYS A 166 -21.35 -0.60 -15.31
CA LYS A 166 -22.59 -0.09 -14.72
C LYS A 166 -23.23 0.99 -15.59
N GLY A 167 -22.42 1.85 -16.22
CA GLY A 167 -22.86 2.86 -17.17
C GLY A 167 -23.48 2.26 -18.43
N LYS A 168 -22.86 1.22 -19.00
CA LYS A 168 -23.38 0.49 -20.15
C LYS A 168 -24.73 -0.20 -19.84
N THR A 169 -24.84 -0.89 -18.70
CA THR A 169 -26.07 -1.53 -18.26
C THR A 169 -27.19 -0.53 -18.03
N ARG A 170 -26.89 0.63 -17.46
CA ARG A 170 -27.87 1.70 -17.22
C ARG A 170 -28.33 2.36 -18.52
N ALA A 171 -27.42 2.59 -19.47
CA ALA A 171 -27.75 3.10 -20.79
C ALA A 171 -28.62 2.12 -21.58
N THR A 172 -28.31 0.83 -21.53
CA THR A 172 -29.11 -0.21 -22.19
C THR A 172 -30.51 -0.32 -21.55
N GLY A 173 -30.62 -0.21 -20.22
CA GLY A 173 -31.90 -0.18 -19.50
C GLY A 173 -32.75 1.06 -19.81
N LEU A 174 -32.14 2.20 -20.04
CA LEU A 174 -32.83 3.44 -20.44
C LEU A 174 -33.32 3.38 -21.88
N LEU A 175 -32.56 2.76 -22.79
CA LEU A 175 -32.94 2.56 -24.19
C LEU A 175 -34.06 1.47 -24.33
N ALA A 176 -34.16 0.56 -23.39
CA ALA A 176 -35.20 -0.47 -23.35
C ALA A 176 -36.57 0.02 -22.81
N ARG A 177 -36.66 1.27 -22.31
CA ARG A 177 -37.97 1.81 -21.90
C ARG A 177 -38.82 2.13 -23.12
N PRO A 178 -40.03 1.53 -23.22
CA PRO A 178 -40.92 1.81 -24.36
C PRO A 178 -41.26 3.30 -24.36
N ARG A 179 -41.07 3.95 -25.50
CA ARG A 179 -41.62 5.28 -25.78
C ARG A 179 -43.12 5.22 -25.59
N TRP A 180 -43.62 5.86 -24.53
CA TRP A 180 -45.07 6.02 -24.35
C TRP A 180 -45.62 6.75 -25.58
N ARG A 181 -46.45 6.05 -26.36
CA ARG A 181 -47.29 6.67 -27.39
C ARG A 181 -48.24 7.64 -26.68
N ARG A 182 -48.21 8.87 -27.12
CA ARG A 182 -49.31 9.78 -26.91
C ARG A 182 -50.43 9.44 -27.91
#